data_e016eb1e3c161e36d0f56b276dc6dcd9
#
_entry.id   e016eb1e3c161e36d0f56b276dc6dcd9
#
_cell.length_a   1.000
_cell.length_b   1.000
_cell.length_c   1.000
_cell.angle_alpha   90.00
_cell.angle_beta   90.00
_cell.angle_gamma   90.00
#
_symmetry.space_group_name_H-M   'P 1'
#
loop_
_entity.id
_entity.type
_entity.pdbx_description
1 polymer ?
#
loop_
_entity_poly.entity_id
_entity_poly.type
_entity_poly.pdbx_seq_one_letter_code
_entity_poly.pdbx_strand_id
1 'polypeptide(L)'
;MKTLHWDFPENRLAVEIKNLNKIYNDENQNFAVENVSLEIPTGSIFGLLGPNGAGKSTLINIISGVVIKTSGNVSIWGYDIDKERKQSKLAIGVVPQELNIDAFFTPKEMLNLHSGMFNVPKSSWISHDLLELMDLTDKASTYSRKLSGGMRRRLLVAKAMVHSPPIIILDEPTAGVDVELRQKLWENFIKLNKQGVTIILTTHYLEEAEYLCDHIAIINKGKIIANEKKETLLTKFNQKIIKIKINEAKISKKDMLSLQKIGIVKVLESEVEINYKFNDISMKSIIEILYKTDLDIIDLSTKEVSLEDVFINLTSNH
;
A
#
# COMPACT_ATOMS: atom_id res chain seq x y z
N MET A 1 -0.73 21.94 12.91
CA MET A 1 0.64 21.84 12.34
C MET A 1 0.90 23.06 11.45
N LYS A 2 1.95 23.86 11.69
CA LYS A 2 2.40 24.86 10.70
C LYS A 2 3.10 24.10 9.59
N THR A 3 2.35 23.68 8.58
CA THR A 3 2.90 23.08 7.38
C THR A 3 3.74 24.13 6.65
N LEU A 4 4.97 23.79 6.26
CA LEU A 4 5.61 24.48 5.15
C LEU A 4 4.61 24.40 3.98
N HIS A 5 4.10 25.54 3.52
CA HIS A 5 3.19 25.55 2.40
C HIS A 5 3.98 25.19 1.15
N TRP A 6 3.83 23.96 0.72
CA TRP A 6 4.28 23.53 -0.59
C TRP A 6 3.20 23.92 -1.59
N ASP A 7 3.57 24.69 -2.60
CA ASP A 7 2.67 24.93 -3.72
C ASP A 7 2.42 23.62 -4.44
N PHE A 8 1.17 23.38 -4.83
CA PHE A 8 0.86 22.16 -5.57
C PHE A 8 1.53 22.18 -6.95
N PRO A 9 2.06 21.04 -7.42
CA PRO A 9 2.54 20.90 -8.79
C PRO A 9 1.43 21.25 -9.79
N GLU A 10 1.79 21.86 -10.92
CA GLU A 10 0.82 22.26 -11.96
C GLU A 10 -0.06 21.11 -12.43
N ASN A 11 0.51 19.92 -12.58
CA ASN A 11 -0.20 18.71 -13.01
C ASN A 11 -0.89 17.94 -11.86
N ARG A 12 -0.84 18.42 -10.62
CA ARG A 12 -1.37 17.76 -9.43
C ARG A 12 -0.82 16.34 -9.19
N LEU A 13 0.38 16.03 -9.68
CA LEU A 13 1.07 14.78 -9.44
C LEU A 13 2.15 14.97 -8.35
N ALA A 14 2.10 14.12 -7.33
CA ALA A 14 3.13 14.07 -6.30
C ALA A 14 4.40 13.41 -6.85
N VAL A 15 4.25 12.33 -7.63
CA VAL A 15 5.33 11.65 -8.33
C VAL A 15 4.89 11.34 -9.76
N GLU A 16 5.76 11.64 -10.72
CA GLU A 16 5.58 11.27 -12.12
C GLU A 16 6.82 10.50 -12.59
N ILE A 17 6.60 9.31 -13.14
CA ILE A 17 7.63 8.42 -13.67
C ILE A 17 7.32 8.11 -15.13
N LYS A 18 8.31 8.27 -16.02
CA LYS A 18 8.18 8.00 -17.44
C LYS A 18 9.31 7.10 -17.93
N ASN A 19 8.96 5.93 -18.45
CA ASN A 19 9.84 4.96 -19.08
C ASN A 19 11.09 4.64 -18.23
N LEU A 20 10.89 4.48 -16.92
CA LEU A 20 11.96 4.23 -15.96
C LEU A 20 12.55 2.84 -16.14
N ASN A 21 13.87 2.77 -16.23
CA ASN A 21 14.61 1.53 -16.25
C ASN A 21 15.70 1.53 -15.18
N LYS A 22 15.91 0.36 -14.56
CA LYS A 22 17.04 0.09 -13.68
C LYS A 22 17.61 -1.29 -13.95
N ILE A 23 18.87 -1.30 -14.33
CA ILE A 23 19.72 -2.49 -14.42
C ILE A 23 20.80 -2.31 -13.37
N TYR A 24 21.00 -3.31 -12.50
CA TYR A 24 22.23 -3.41 -11.71
C TYR A 24 23.31 -4.05 -12.59
N ASN A 25 24.58 -3.78 -12.29
CA ASN A 25 25.70 -4.38 -13.00
C ASN A 25 25.69 -5.89 -12.75
N ASP A 26 24.95 -6.59 -13.59
CA ASP A 26 24.83 -8.05 -13.61
C ASP A 26 25.26 -8.52 -15.00
N GLU A 27 26.01 -9.60 -15.07
CA GLU A 27 26.48 -10.20 -16.33
C GLU A 27 25.31 -10.53 -17.27
N ASN A 28 24.13 -10.78 -16.71
CA ASN A 28 22.90 -11.13 -17.43
C ASN A 28 22.03 -9.92 -17.83
N GLN A 29 22.41 -8.67 -17.51
CA GLN A 29 21.64 -7.45 -17.78
C GLN A 29 20.15 -7.51 -17.37
N ASN A 30 19.84 -8.20 -16.28
CA ASN A 30 18.46 -8.33 -15.82
C ASN A 30 17.91 -7.00 -15.29
N PHE A 31 16.73 -6.62 -15.77
CA PHE A 31 16.04 -5.43 -15.31
C PHE A 31 15.47 -5.66 -13.91
N ALA A 32 15.87 -4.83 -12.96
CA ALA A 32 15.20 -4.73 -11.66
C ALA A 32 13.92 -3.88 -11.76
N VAL A 33 13.89 -2.92 -12.70
CA VAL A 33 12.74 -2.13 -13.12
C VAL A 33 12.83 -1.95 -14.62
N GLU A 34 11.77 -2.28 -15.35
CA GLU A 34 11.73 -2.31 -16.82
C GLU A 34 10.57 -1.47 -17.35
N ASN A 35 10.91 -0.37 -18.05
CA ASN A 35 9.97 0.52 -18.73
C ASN A 35 8.76 0.95 -17.86
N VAL A 36 9.01 1.26 -16.58
CA VAL A 36 7.96 1.64 -15.64
C VAL A 36 7.53 3.09 -15.90
N SER A 37 6.23 3.28 -16.12
CA SER A 37 5.57 4.58 -16.11
C SER A 37 4.48 4.57 -15.05
N LEU A 38 4.46 5.60 -14.17
CA LEU A 38 3.60 5.67 -13.01
C LEU A 38 3.30 7.12 -12.64
N GLU A 39 2.05 7.39 -12.32
CA GLU A 39 1.58 8.69 -11.84
C GLU A 39 0.94 8.54 -10.46
N ILE A 40 1.40 9.32 -9.49
CA ILE A 40 0.87 9.33 -8.13
C ILE A 40 0.23 10.70 -7.87
N PRO A 41 -1.10 10.75 -7.67
CA PRO A 41 -1.80 12.00 -7.41
C PRO A 41 -1.42 12.62 -6.06
N THR A 42 -1.43 13.96 -5.98
CA THR A 42 -1.25 14.67 -4.71
C THR A 42 -2.39 14.38 -3.73
N GLY A 43 -2.05 14.23 -2.45
CA GLY A 43 -3.02 14.00 -1.37
C GLY A 43 -3.65 12.60 -1.36
N SER A 44 -3.17 11.66 -2.20
CA SER A 44 -3.63 10.27 -2.19
C SER A 44 -2.84 9.40 -1.22
N ILE A 45 -3.43 8.29 -0.78
CA ILE A 45 -2.71 7.15 -0.21
C ILE A 45 -2.52 6.12 -1.34
N PHE A 46 -1.29 5.97 -1.77
CA PHE A 46 -0.89 5.14 -2.92
C PHE A 46 -0.18 3.87 -2.47
N GLY A 47 -0.70 2.70 -2.86
CA GLY A 47 -0.11 1.40 -2.57
C GLY A 47 0.71 0.87 -3.74
N LEU A 48 1.98 0.52 -3.50
CA LEU A 48 2.81 -0.23 -4.44
C LEU A 48 2.92 -1.67 -3.99
N LEU A 49 2.19 -2.56 -4.64
CA LEU A 49 2.08 -3.97 -4.31
C LEU A 49 2.92 -4.84 -5.24
N GLY A 50 3.37 -5.98 -4.76
CA GLY A 50 4.08 -6.95 -5.58
C GLY A 50 4.77 -8.02 -4.72
N PRO A 51 5.10 -9.18 -5.29
CA PRO A 51 5.84 -10.21 -4.57
C PRO A 51 7.26 -9.74 -4.20
N ASN A 52 7.93 -10.51 -3.35
CA ASN A 52 9.35 -10.23 -3.03
C ASN A 52 10.19 -10.35 -4.31
N GLY A 53 11.13 -9.41 -4.48
CA GLY A 53 11.95 -9.33 -5.70
C GLY A 53 11.26 -8.70 -6.92
N ALA A 54 10.01 -8.26 -6.82
CA ALA A 54 9.29 -7.66 -7.95
C ALA A 54 9.82 -6.29 -8.41
N GLY A 55 10.71 -5.63 -7.63
CA GLY A 55 11.26 -4.32 -7.96
C GLY A 55 10.74 -3.17 -7.08
N LYS A 56 9.87 -3.42 -6.08
CA LYS A 56 9.30 -2.38 -5.18
C LYS A 56 10.38 -1.53 -4.52
N SER A 57 11.30 -2.16 -3.79
CA SER A 57 12.37 -1.44 -3.06
C SER A 57 13.32 -0.72 -4.03
N THR A 58 13.57 -1.28 -5.22
CA THR A 58 14.35 -0.59 -6.25
C THR A 58 13.66 0.70 -6.70
N LEU A 59 12.35 0.63 -6.97
CA LEU A 59 11.56 1.79 -7.39
C LEU A 59 11.53 2.86 -6.29
N ILE A 60 11.25 2.47 -5.04
CA ILE A 60 11.28 3.38 -3.88
C ILE A 60 12.66 4.00 -3.68
N ASN A 61 13.74 3.22 -3.80
CA ASN A 61 15.10 3.72 -3.65
C ASN A 61 15.50 4.71 -4.76
N ILE A 62 14.95 4.57 -5.97
CA ILE A 62 15.14 5.55 -7.03
C ILE A 62 14.38 6.83 -6.70
N ILE A 63 13.10 6.74 -6.31
CA ILE A 63 12.27 7.90 -5.93
C ILE A 63 12.91 8.65 -4.75
N SER A 64 13.41 7.94 -3.74
CA SER A 64 14.08 8.55 -2.58
C SER A 64 15.49 9.07 -2.87
N GLY A 65 16.01 8.84 -4.09
CA GLY A 65 17.35 9.29 -4.52
C GLY A 65 18.50 8.54 -3.85
N VAL A 66 18.27 7.32 -3.35
CA VAL A 66 19.26 6.38 -2.80
C VAL A 66 19.93 5.61 -3.95
N VAL A 67 19.14 5.20 -4.96
CA VAL A 67 19.63 4.46 -6.14
C VAL A 67 19.51 5.34 -7.38
N ILE A 68 20.56 5.36 -8.19
CA ILE A 68 20.58 6.07 -9.48
C ILE A 68 19.89 5.18 -10.52
N LYS A 69 18.92 5.74 -11.25
CA LYS A 69 18.26 5.05 -12.37
C LYS A 69 19.23 4.81 -13.53
N THR A 70 18.92 3.85 -14.40
CA THR A 70 19.68 3.62 -15.65
C THR A 70 19.17 4.55 -16.76
N SER A 71 17.86 4.69 -16.92
CA SER A 71 17.25 5.61 -17.90
C SER A 71 15.81 5.96 -17.49
N GLY A 72 15.15 6.83 -18.26
CA GLY A 72 13.80 7.33 -17.99
C GLY A 72 13.81 8.64 -17.20
N ASN A 73 12.64 9.19 -16.92
CA ASN A 73 12.46 10.45 -16.21
C ASN A 73 11.64 10.22 -14.94
N VAL A 74 12.03 10.89 -13.86
CA VAL A 74 11.28 10.89 -12.59
C VAL A 74 11.22 12.32 -12.09
N SER A 75 10.04 12.80 -11.78
CA SER A 75 9.83 14.06 -11.08
C SER A 75 9.06 13.84 -9.77
N ILE A 76 9.39 14.64 -8.76
CA ILE A 76 8.84 14.56 -7.42
C ILE A 76 8.40 15.96 -7.03
N TRP A 77 7.11 16.12 -6.81
CA TRP A 77 6.49 17.41 -6.54
C TRP A 77 6.82 18.46 -7.62
N GLY A 78 6.94 18.01 -8.89
CA GLY A 78 7.33 18.82 -10.04
C GLY A 78 8.84 18.98 -10.24
N TYR A 79 9.69 18.56 -9.28
CA TYR A 79 11.15 18.66 -9.38
C TYR A 79 11.77 17.42 -10.01
N ASP A 80 12.56 17.59 -11.06
CA ASP A 80 13.32 16.51 -11.70
C ASP A 80 14.41 15.98 -10.75
N ILE A 81 14.45 14.66 -10.53
CA ILE A 81 15.37 14.06 -9.54
C ILE A 81 16.86 14.18 -9.93
N ASP A 82 17.19 14.42 -11.18
CA ASP A 82 18.57 14.57 -11.64
C ASP A 82 19.02 16.03 -11.64
N LYS A 83 18.14 16.96 -12.05
CA LYS A 83 18.45 18.38 -12.22
C LYS A 83 18.23 19.16 -10.92
N GLU A 84 17.18 18.82 -10.16
CA GLU A 84 16.71 19.52 -8.97
C GLU A 84 16.76 18.62 -7.73
N ARG A 85 17.89 17.93 -7.57
CA ARG A 85 18.13 16.90 -6.55
C ARG A 85 17.80 17.32 -5.13
N LYS A 86 18.13 18.55 -4.76
CA LYS A 86 17.92 19.07 -3.42
C LYS A 86 16.43 19.25 -3.15
N GLN A 87 15.72 19.86 -4.07
CA GLN A 87 14.29 20.15 -3.97
C GLN A 87 13.48 18.85 -3.96
N SER A 88 13.77 17.92 -4.87
CA SER A 88 13.11 16.63 -4.92
C SER A 88 13.30 15.82 -3.63
N LYS A 89 14.49 15.85 -3.02
CA LYS A 89 14.74 15.19 -1.72
C LYS A 89 14.05 15.88 -0.54
N LEU A 90 13.93 17.19 -0.55
CA LEU A 90 13.19 17.94 0.48
C LEU A 90 11.68 17.71 0.41
N ALA A 91 11.17 17.34 -0.77
CA ALA A 91 9.75 17.03 -0.94
C ALA A 91 9.34 15.65 -0.37
N ILE A 92 10.29 14.85 0.13
CA ILE A 92 10.03 13.49 0.58
C ILE A 92 10.52 13.26 2.00
N GLY A 93 9.67 12.62 2.83
CA GLY A 93 10.08 11.92 4.03
C GLY A 93 10.11 10.42 3.78
N VAL A 94 11.12 9.70 4.25
CA VAL A 94 11.25 8.25 4.05
C VAL A 94 11.29 7.54 5.38
N VAL A 95 10.42 6.54 5.53
CA VAL A 95 10.39 5.61 6.67
C VAL A 95 10.83 4.25 6.16
N PRO A 96 12.05 3.80 6.50
CA PRO A 96 12.56 2.51 6.05
C PRO A 96 11.89 1.36 6.79
N GLN A 97 11.99 0.17 6.21
CA GLN A 97 11.51 -1.07 6.81
C GLN A 97 12.20 -1.37 8.16
N GLU A 98 13.50 -1.13 8.25
CA GLU A 98 14.28 -1.38 9.45
C GLU A 98 14.11 -0.28 10.50
N LEU A 99 14.07 -0.68 11.78
CA LEU A 99 13.95 0.23 12.94
C LEU A 99 15.30 0.83 13.33
N ASN A 100 15.90 1.62 12.45
CA ASN A 100 17.16 2.31 12.71
C ASN A 100 16.93 3.57 13.52
N ILE A 101 16.87 3.40 14.84
CA ILE A 101 16.73 4.47 15.85
C ILE A 101 17.91 4.43 16.78
N ASP A 102 18.55 5.58 16.99
CA ASP A 102 19.61 5.70 17.99
C ASP A 102 19.04 5.51 19.40
N ALA A 103 19.61 4.57 20.12
CA ALA A 103 19.15 4.12 21.43
C ALA A 103 19.35 5.18 22.54
N PHE A 104 20.27 6.13 22.34
CA PHE A 104 20.72 7.09 23.36
C PHE A 104 20.03 8.45 23.28
N PHE A 105 19.26 8.73 22.24
CA PHE A 105 18.44 9.93 22.14
C PHE A 105 17.02 9.68 22.68
N THR A 106 16.44 10.72 23.26
CA THR A 106 15.00 10.76 23.50
C THR A 106 14.26 11.13 22.19
N PRO A 107 12.96 10.81 22.06
CA PRO A 107 12.16 11.20 20.90
C PRO A 107 12.28 12.69 20.58
N LYS A 108 12.16 13.57 21.57
CA LYS A 108 12.27 15.01 21.39
C LYS A 108 13.64 15.44 20.87
N GLU A 109 14.72 14.91 21.45
CA GLU A 109 16.09 15.22 21.02
C GLU A 109 16.33 14.75 19.58
N MET A 110 15.88 13.54 19.23
CA MET A 110 16.00 12.99 17.89
C MET A 110 15.29 13.85 16.85
N LEU A 111 14.03 14.24 17.10
CA LEU A 111 13.29 15.09 16.17
C LEU A 111 13.94 16.47 16.02
N ASN A 112 14.41 17.07 17.12
CA ASN A 112 15.11 18.34 17.09
C ASN A 112 16.42 18.27 16.31
N LEU A 113 17.22 17.20 16.51
CA LEU A 113 18.44 16.96 15.77
C LEU A 113 18.18 16.87 14.27
N HIS A 114 17.18 16.06 13.89
CA HIS A 114 16.81 15.90 12.47
C HIS A 114 16.25 17.19 11.85
N SER A 115 15.45 17.97 12.58
CA SER A 115 15.02 19.30 12.14
C SER A 115 16.22 20.19 11.81
N GLY A 116 17.26 20.17 12.67
CA GLY A 116 18.50 20.89 12.41
C GLY A 116 19.26 20.39 11.17
N MET A 117 19.31 19.07 10.94
CA MET A 117 19.95 18.47 9.75
C MET A 117 19.27 18.90 8.44
N PHE A 118 17.97 19.12 8.46
CA PHE A 118 17.21 19.67 7.33
C PHE A 118 17.23 21.21 7.24
N ASN A 119 18.03 21.88 8.08
CA ASN A 119 18.11 23.34 8.18
C ASN A 119 16.76 24.02 8.48
N VAL A 120 15.86 23.33 9.20
CA VAL A 120 14.60 23.92 9.65
C VAL A 120 14.91 24.93 10.76
N PRO A 121 14.47 26.21 10.66
CA PRO A 121 14.67 27.19 11.71
C PRO A 121 14.05 26.71 13.04
N LYS A 122 14.70 26.96 14.17
CA LYS A 122 14.21 26.55 15.49
C LYS A 122 12.79 27.03 15.81
N SER A 123 12.42 28.21 15.32
CA SER A 123 11.07 28.78 15.43
C SER A 123 9.98 28.02 14.66
N SER A 124 10.39 27.16 13.72
CA SER A 124 9.52 26.35 12.87
C SER A 124 9.57 24.87 13.22
N TRP A 125 10.24 24.50 14.32
CA TRP A 125 10.25 23.10 14.74
C TRP A 125 8.89 22.64 15.23
N ILE A 126 8.45 21.51 14.71
CA ILE A 126 7.13 20.89 14.97
C ILE A 126 7.28 19.59 15.79
N SER A 127 8.40 19.41 16.48
CA SER A 127 8.69 18.18 17.23
C SER A 127 7.60 17.82 18.23
N HIS A 128 7.00 18.81 18.91
CA HIS A 128 5.91 18.57 19.86
C HIS A 128 4.65 18.09 19.13
N ASP A 129 4.25 18.78 18.07
CA ASP A 129 3.06 18.44 17.28
C ASP A 129 3.17 17.03 16.67
N LEU A 130 4.40 16.67 16.21
CA LEU A 130 4.67 15.32 15.69
C LEU A 130 4.60 14.25 16.78
N LEU A 131 5.09 14.53 17.98
CA LEU A 131 4.96 13.59 19.10
C LEU A 131 3.51 13.42 19.52
N GLU A 132 2.72 14.48 19.52
CA GLU A 132 1.28 14.43 19.79
C GLU A 132 0.55 13.62 18.70
N LEU A 133 0.81 13.91 17.43
CA LEU A 133 0.20 13.20 16.29
C LEU A 133 0.49 11.70 16.33
N MET A 134 1.67 11.31 16.83
CA MET A 134 2.12 9.92 16.93
C MET A 134 1.84 9.27 18.29
N ASP A 135 1.07 9.92 19.18
CA ASP A 135 0.78 9.45 20.55
C ASP A 135 2.05 9.08 21.33
N LEU A 136 3.06 9.96 21.29
CA LEU A 136 4.36 9.77 21.95
C LEU A 136 4.71 10.90 22.92
N THR A 137 3.77 11.78 23.25
CA THR A 137 4.00 12.96 24.10
C THR A 137 4.48 12.57 25.50
N ASP A 138 3.90 11.52 26.09
CA ASP A 138 4.27 10.97 27.39
C ASP A 138 5.67 10.30 27.39
N LYS A 139 6.21 9.99 26.25
CA LYS A 139 7.53 9.39 26.04
C LYS A 139 8.57 10.37 25.49
N ALA A 140 8.22 11.64 25.33
CA ALA A 140 9.08 12.66 24.71
C ALA A 140 10.49 12.74 25.32
N SER A 141 10.63 12.49 26.63
CA SER A 141 11.89 12.53 27.39
C SER A 141 12.38 11.13 27.81
N THR A 142 11.80 10.06 27.28
CA THR A 142 12.22 8.68 27.56
C THR A 142 13.24 8.24 26.52
N TYR A 143 14.39 7.67 26.92
CA TYR A 143 15.36 7.15 25.96
C TYR A 143 14.75 6.14 24.98
N SER A 144 15.09 6.25 23.70
CA SER A 144 14.51 5.44 22.62
C SER A 144 14.71 3.94 22.80
N ARG A 145 15.75 3.51 23.52
CA ARG A 145 15.97 2.09 23.90
C ARG A 145 14.85 1.49 24.76
N LYS A 146 14.12 2.34 25.52
CA LYS A 146 13.02 1.92 26.40
C LYS A 146 11.66 1.90 25.69
N LEU A 147 11.59 2.35 24.44
CA LEU A 147 10.38 2.33 23.64
C LEU A 147 10.08 0.94 23.11
N SER A 148 8.80 0.57 23.04
CA SER A 148 8.35 -0.64 22.32
C SER A 148 8.65 -0.56 20.82
N GLY A 149 8.61 -1.69 20.12
CA GLY A 149 8.80 -1.71 18.66
C GLY A 149 7.87 -0.76 17.91
N GLY A 150 6.60 -0.75 18.30
CA GLY A 150 5.63 0.14 17.70
C GLY A 150 5.82 1.63 18.06
N MET A 151 6.23 1.94 19.27
CA MET A 151 6.60 3.31 19.61
C MET A 151 7.79 3.78 18.79
N ARG A 152 8.78 2.91 18.56
CA ARG A 152 9.91 3.20 17.67
C ARG A 152 9.46 3.39 16.22
N ARG A 153 8.53 2.58 15.73
CA ARG A 153 7.97 2.74 14.37
C ARG A 153 7.26 4.10 14.22
N ARG A 154 6.43 4.48 15.19
CA ARG A 154 5.78 5.81 15.20
C ARG A 154 6.78 6.96 15.28
N LEU A 155 7.86 6.81 16.04
CA LEU A 155 8.95 7.79 16.09
C LEU A 155 9.68 7.93 14.76
N LEU A 156 9.87 6.84 13.98
CA LEU A 156 10.43 6.92 12.62
C LEU A 156 9.54 7.71 11.67
N VAL A 157 8.22 7.54 11.78
CA VAL A 157 7.26 8.34 11.00
C VAL A 157 7.37 9.82 11.38
N ALA A 158 7.37 10.14 12.68
CA ALA A 158 7.58 11.50 13.16
C ALA A 158 8.91 12.10 12.64
N LYS A 159 9.98 11.32 12.69
CA LYS A 159 11.30 11.71 12.19
C LYS A 159 11.30 12.05 10.70
N ALA A 160 10.59 11.28 9.88
CA ALA A 160 10.46 11.54 8.45
C ALA A 160 9.69 12.83 8.13
N MET A 161 8.90 13.33 9.08
CA MET A 161 8.03 14.49 8.94
C MET A 161 8.63 15.81 9.50
N VAL A 162 9.83 15.80 10.09
CA VAL A 162 10.40 16.98 10.79
C VAL A 162 10.59 18.22 9.93
N HIS A 163 10.74 18.05 8.61
CA HIS A 163 10.88 19.13 7.62
C HIS A 163 9.58 19.36 6.84
N SER A 164 8.45 18.81 7.33
CA SER A 164 7.10 18.95 6.74
C SER A 164 7.05 18.64 5.24
N PRO A 165 7.55 17.48 4.78
CA PRO A 165 7.51 17.13 3.37
C PRO A 165 6.06 16.90 2.90
N PRO A 166 5.71 17.23 1.64
CA PRO A 166 4.38 16.97 1.08
C PRO A 166 4.15 15.48 0.74
N ILE A 167 5.23 14.68 0.71
CA ILE A 167 5.17 13.24 0.43
C ILE A 167 5.87 12.47 1.55
N ILE A 168 5.25 11.40 2.03
CA ILE A 168 5.91 10.40 2.88
C ILE A 168 5.91 9.04 2.19
N ILE A 169 7.07 8.38 2.21
CA ILE A 169 7.24 7.02 1.71
C ILE A 169 7.40 6.10 2.89
N LEU A 170 6.58 5.06 2.94
CA LEU A 170 6.53 4.05 3.99
C LEU A 170 6.91 2.69 3.38
N ASP A 171 8.11 2.19 3.68
CA ASP A 171 8.54 0.89 3.17
C ASP A 171 8.19 -0.21 4.19
N GLU A 172 7.19 -1.01 3.85
CA GLU A 172 6.62 -2.07 4.70
C GLU A 172 6.34 -1.62 6.15
N PRO A 173 5.51 -0.58 6.36
CA PRO A 173 5.43 0.13 7.64
C PRO A 173 4.90 -0.72 8.79
N THR A 174 4.18 -1.80 8.52
CA THR A 174 3.56 -2.67 9.54
C THR A 174 4.17 -4.07 9.59
N ALA A 175 5.29 -4.30 8.90
CA ALA A 175 5.96 -5.60 8.93
C ALA A 175 6.41 -5.96 10.37
N GLY A 176 6.00 -7.14 10.84
CA GLY A 176 6.33 -7.63 12.18
C GLY A 176 5.63 -6.90 13.33
N VAL A 177 4.57 -6.16 13.04
CA VAL A 177 3.76 -5.43 14.04
C VAL A 177 2.49 -6.23 14.35
N ASP A 178 2.11 -6.31 15.64
CA ASP A 178 0.87 -6.93 16.06
C ASP A 178 -0.38 -6.17 15.56
N VAL A 179 -1.55 -6.83 15.60
CA VAL A 179 -2.79 -6.34 15.00
C VAL A 179 -3.25 -5.00 15.62
N GLU A 180 -3.21 -4.87 16.95
CA GLU A 180 -3.67 -3.65 17.64
C GLU A 180 -2.80 -2.45 17.28
N LEU A 181 -1.49 -2.65 17.27
CA LEU A 181 -0.53 -1.62 16.96
C LEU A 181 -0.56 -1.23 15.47
N ARG A 182 -0.84 -2.19 14.59
CA ARG A 182 -1.04 -1.95 13.15
C ARG A 182 -2.21 -0.98 12.92
N GLN A 183 -3.35 -1.20 13.59
CA GLN A 183 -4.50 -0.31 13.48
C GLN A 183 -4.18 1.12 13.92
N LYS A 184 -3.45 1.29 15.03
CA LYS A 184 -3.00 2.61 15.49
C LYS A 184 -2.08 3.31 14.48
N LEU A 185 -1.19 2.57 13.82
CA LEU A 185 -0.34 3.11 12.75
C LEU A 185 -1.19 3.57 11.55
N TRP A 186 -2.16 2.76 11.14
CA TRP A 186 -3.07 3.11 10.04
C TRP A 186 -3.86 4.39 10.33
N GLU A 187 -4.39 4.55 11.55
CA GLU A 187 -5.05 5.78 11.97
C GLU A 187 -4.12 7.01 11.87
N ASN A 188 -2.85 6.86 12.25
CA ASN A 188 -1.87 7.93 12.14
C ASN A 188 -1.56 8.28 10.68
N PHE A 189 -1.50 7.29 9.78
CA PHE A 189 -1.35 7.55 8.35
C PHE A 189 -2.57 8.28 7.77
N ILE A 190 -3.77 7.87 8.13
CA ILE A 190 -5.00 8.57 7.72
C ILE A 190 -5.02 10.01 8.25
N LYS A 191 -4.60 10.25 9.51
CA LYS A 191 -4.49 11.60 10.08
C LYS A 191 -3.51 12.48 9.29
N LEU A 192 -2.34 11.94 8.92
CA LEU A 192 -1.37 12.65 8.08
C LEU A 192 -1.94 12.97 6.68
N ASN A 193 -2.58 12.01 6.05
CA ASN A 193 -3.18 12.21 4.72
C ASN A 193 -4.29 13.26 4.75
N LYS A 194 -5.16 13.27 5.78
CA LYS A 194 -6.18 14.31 5.97
C LYS A 194 -5.59 15.72 6.15
N GLN A 195 -4.32 15.83 6.50
CA GLN A 195 -3.58 17.10 6.56
C GLN A 195 -2.97 17.50 5.19
N GLY A 196 -3.26 16.73 4.12
CA GLY A 196 -2.80 16.99 2.76
C GLY A 196 -1.49 16.28 2.37
N VAL A 197 -0.92 15.45 3.25
CA VAL A 197 0.30 14.69 2.94
C VAL A 197 -0.04 13.54 2.00
N THR A 198 0.70 13.43 0.90
CA THR A 198 0.62 12.26 0.01
C THR A 198 1.40 11.10 0.66
N ILE A 199 0.80 9.93 0.71
CA ILE A 199 1.43 8.74 1.29
C ILE A 199 1.67 7.72 0.20
N ILE A 200 2.91 7.25 0.09
CA ILE A 200 3.29 6.12 -0.78
C ILE A 200 3.70 4.99 0.14
N LEU A 201 3.01 3.86 0.09
CA LEU A 201 3.36 2.71 0.89
C LEU A 201 3.68 1.50 0.03
N THR A 202 4.72 0.76 0.41
CA THR A 202 4.94 -0.59 -0.07
C THR A 202 4.43 -1.57 0.97
N THR A 203 3.77 -2.61 0.53
CA THR A 203 3.34 -3.68 1.43
C THR A 203 3.16 -4.98 0.65
N HIS A 204 3.30 -6.08 1.36
CA HIS A 204 2.86 -7.40 0.92
C HIS A 204 1.59 -7.85 1.67
N TYR A 205 1.13 -7.05 2.66
CA TYR A 205 -0.14 -7.25 3.35
C TYR A 205 -1.26 -6.58 2.56
N LEU A 206 -2.03 -7.38 1.84
CA LEU A 206 -3.09 -6.88 0.96
C LEU A 206 -4.22 -6.21 1.73
N GLU A 207 -4.50 -6.68 2.96
CA GLU A 207 -5.45 -6.05 3.88
C GLU A 207 -5.05 -4.58 4.19
N GLU A 208 -3.75 -4.29 4.38
CA GLU A 208 -3.26 -2.93 4.61
C GLU A 208 -3.55 -2.02 3.40
N ALA A 209 -3.27 -2.53 2.20
CA ALA A 209 -3.54 -1.79 0.98
C ALA A 209 -5.04 -1.59 0.74
N GLU A 210 -5.85 -2.61 1.03
CA GLU A 210 -7.31 -2.55 0.91
C GLU A 210 -7.92 -1.52 1.88
N TYR A 211 -7.39 -1.45 3.11
CA TYR A 211 -7.87 -0.51 4.13
C TYR A 211 -7.43 0.94 3.86
N LEU A 212 -6.16 1.15 3.51
CA LEU A 212 -5.56 2.48 3.46
C LEU A 212 -5.62 3.14 2.08
N CYS A 213 -5.40 2.37 1.00
CA CYS A 213 -5.07 2.97 -0.29
C CYS A 213 -6.29 3.43 -1.09
N ASP A 214 -6.16 4.58 -1.76
CA ASP A 214 -7.10 5.07 -2.76
C ASP A 214 -6.73 4.57 -4.16
N HIS A 215 -5.40 4.48 -4.42
CA HIS A 215 -4.81 4.03 -5.67
C HIS A 215 -3.83 2.89 -5.42
N ILE A 216 -3.79 1.95 -6.33
CA ILE A 216 -2.94 0.76 -6.23
C ILE A 216 -2.22 0.54 -7.55
N ALA A 217 -0.90 0.40 -7.46
CA ALA A 217 -0.08 -0.15 -8.53
C ALA A 217 0.43 -1.53 -8.13
N ILE A 218 0.35 -2.49 -9.04
CA ILE A 218 0.90 -3.82 -8.86
C ILE A 218 2.12 -3.95 -9.77
N ILE A 219 3.27 -4.27 -9.16
CA ILE A 219 4.52 -4.52 -9.87
C ILE A 219 4.87 -6.01 -9.81
N ASN A 220 5.25 -6.59 -10.94
CA ASN A 220 5.73 -7.97 -11.03
C ASN A 220 6.90 -8.03 -12.00
N LYS A 221 7.99 -8.72 -11.63
CA LYS A 221 9.21 -8.88 -12.46
C LYS A 221 9.70 -7.57 -13.06
N GLY A 222 9.70 -6.49 -12.27
CA GLY A 222 10.15 -5.16 -12.70
C GLY A 222 9.17 -4.34 -13.53
N LYS A 223 7.96 -4.84 -13.82
CA LYS A 223 6.95 -4.17 -14.65
C LYS A 223 5.69 -3.84 -13.87
N ILE A 224 5.07 -2.70 -14.16
CA ILE A 224 3.74 -2.39 -13.64
C ILE A 224 2.71 -3.18 -14.46
N ILE A 225 1.97 -4.06 -13.78
CA ILE A 225 0.91 -4.89 -14.39
C ILE A 225 -0.49 -4.35 -14.13
N ALA A 226 -0.66 -3.49 -13.13
CA ALA A 226 -1.88 -2.73 -12.88
C ALA A 226 -1.53 -1.39 -12.22
N ASN A 227 -2.27 -0.32 -12.55
CA ASN A 227 -2.16 1.01 -11.91
C ASN A 227 -3.52 1.70 -12.00
N GLU A 228 -4.30 1.64 -10.92
CA GLU A 228 -5.68 2.11 -10.93
C GLU A 228 -6.17 2.54 -9.55
N LYS A 229 -7.32 3.23 -9.51
CA LYS A 229 -8.06 3.40 -8.26
C LYS A 229 -8.45 2.02 -7.70
N LYS A 230 -8.35 1.85 -6.39
CA LYS A 230 -8.71 0.60 -5.71
C LYS A 230 -10.11 0.11 -6.11
N GLU A 231 -11.09 0.99 -6.11
CA GLU A 231 -12.47 0.66 -6.49
C GLU A 231 -12.58 0.14 -7.92
N THR A 232 -11.87 0.78 -8.86
CA THR A 232 -11.83 0.34 -10.26
C THR A 232 -11.17 -1.03 -10.40
N LEU A 233 -10.08 -1.25 -9.67
CA LEU A 233 -9.37 -2.53 -9.65
C LEU A 233 -10.27 -3.65 -9.14
N LEU A 234 -10.98 -3.43 -8.04
CA LEU A 234 -11.94 -4.40 -7.47
C LEU A 234 -13.13 -4.63 -8.41
N THR A 235 -13.67 -3.59 -9.02
CA THR A 235 -14.84 -3.72 -9.94
C THR A 235 -14.50 -4.36 -11.27
N LYS A 236 -13.28 -4.25 -11.78
CA LYS A 236 -12.85 -4.96 -13.00
C LYS A 236 -12.94 -6.48 -12.86
N PHE A 237 -12.68 -6.98 -11.68
CA PHE A 237 -12.82 -8.39 -11.36
C PHE A 237 -14.24 -8.81 -11.04
N ASN A 238 -15.22 -7.88 -11.02
CA ASN A 238 -16.69 -8.00 -10.92
C ASN A 238 -17.25 -9.40 -10.61
N GLN A 239 -16.52 -10.13 -9.76
CA GLN A 239 -16.82 -11.49 -9.39
C GLN A 239 -17.21 -11.49 -7.92
N LYS A 240 -18.25 -12.24 -7.58
CA LYS A 240 -18.60 -12.57 -6.20
C LYS A 240 -18.49 -14.07 -6.03
N ILE A 241 -18.11 -14.49 -4.84
CA ILE A 241 -18.05 -15.90 -4.48
C ILE A 241 -19.22 -16.19 -3.57
N ILE A 242 -20.05 -17.14 -4.00
CA ILE A 242 -21.05 -17.75 -3.09
C ILE A 242 -20.42 -18.99 -2.52
N LYS A 243 -20.45 -19.10 -1.21
CA LYS A 243 -20.05 -20.28 -0.46
C LYS A 243 -21.31 -20.96 0.06
N ILE A 244 -21.50 -22.19 -0.33
CA ILE A 244 -22.65 -23.02 0.03
C ILE A 244 -22.13 -24.19 0.85
N LYS A 245 -22.43 -24.21 2.14
CA LYS A 245 -22.11 -25.34 3.01
C LYS A 245 -23.19 -26.40 2.88
N ILE A 246 -22.81 -27.63 2.55
CA ILE A 246 -23.72 -28.76 2.32
C ILE A 246 -23.43 -29.90 3.30
N ASN A 247 -24.43 -30.68 3.60
CA ASN A 247 -24.35 -31.78 4.58
C ASN A 247 -23.61 -33.01 4.01
N GLU A 248 -23.71 -33.25 2.69
CA GLU A 248 -23.08 -34.35 2.02
C GLU A 248 -22.29 -33.89 0.78
N ALA A 249 -21.04 -34.39 0.63
CA ALA A 249 -20.15 -34.03 -0.49
C ALA A 249 -20.57 -34.61 -1.85
N LYS A 250 -21.70 -35.30 -1.97
CA LYS A 250 -22.15 -35.90 -3.24
C LYS A 250 -23.11 -34.96 -3.98
N ILE A 251 -22.54 -34.20 -4.91
CA ILE A 251 -23.32 -33.37 -5.83
C ILE A 251 -23.70 -34.20 -7.05
N SER A 252 -25.00 -34.29 -7.34
CA SER A 252 -25.47 -34.98 -8.55
C SER A 252 -25.01 -34.24 -9.83
N LYS A 253 -24.91 -34.98 -10.95
CA LYS A 253 -24.61 -34.34 -12.25
C LYS A 253 -25.65 -33.27 -12.61
N LYS A 254 -26.91 -33.46 -12.23
CA LYS A 254 -28.02 -32.52 -12.46
C LYS A 254 -27.82 -31.22 -11.67
N ASP A 255 -27.44 -31.35 -10.40
CA ASP A 255 -27.20 -30.19 -9.54
C ASP A 255 -25.96 -29.41 -9.97
N MET A 256 -24.88 -30.12 -10.35
CA MET A 256 -23.68 -29.51 -10.90
C MET A 256 -23.99 -28.64 -12.12
N LEU A 257 -24.81 -29.16 -13.08
CA LEU A 257 -25.24 -28.40 -14.26
C LEU A 257 -26.10 -27.17 -13.88
N SER A 258 -26.87 -27.27 -12.78
CA SER A 258 -27.66 -26.14 -12.28
C SER A 258 -26.78 -25.07 -11.65
N LEU A 259 -25.80 -25.46 -10.86
CA LEU A 259 -24.83 -24.55 -10.24
C LEU A 259 -23.92 -23.87 -11.29
N GLN A 260 -23.52 -24.58 -12.34
CA GLN A 260 -22.73 -24.02 -13.45
C GLN A 260 -23.47 -22.92 -14.23
N LYS A 261 -24.82 -22.83 -14.14
CA LYS A 261 -25.58 -21.71 -14.68
C LYS A 261 -25.38 -20.41 -13.92
N ILE A 262 -24.97 -20.50 -12.65
CA ILE A 262 -24.66 -19.33 -11.82
C ILE A 262 -23.24 -18.81 -12.14
N GLY A 263 -22.27 -19.73 -12.26
CA GLY A 263 -20.89 -19.37 -12.48
C GLY A 263 -19.93 -20.55 -12.46
N ILE A 264 -18.65 -20.29 -12.23
CA ILE A 264 -17.61 -21.32 -12.14
C ILE A 264 -17.71 -21.98 -10.75
N VAL A 265 -17.92 -23.30 -10.74
CA VAL A 265 -18.14 -24.10 -9.54
C VAL A 265 -16.86 -24.82 -9.14
N LYS A 266 -16.49 -24.68 -7.87
CA LYS A 266 -15.44 -25.45 -7.21
C LYS A 266 -16.05 -26.19 -6.03
N VAL A 267 -15.88 -27.51 -5.99
CA VAL A 267 -16.37 -28.37 -4.94
C VAL A 267 -15.24 -28.68 -3.97
N LEU A 268 -15.46 -28.42 -2.70
CA LEU A 268 -14.61 -28.78 -1.56
C LEU A 268 -15.31 -29.87 -0.75
N GLU A 269 -14.67 -30.41 0.27
CA GLU A 269 -15.20 -31.58 1.03
C GLU A 269 -16.61 -31.40 1.59
N SER A 270 -16.96 -30.24 2.08
CA SER A 270 -18.30 -29.90 2.64
C SER A 270 -18.82 -28.54 2.21
N GLU A 271 -18.21 -27.93 1.20
CA GLU A 271 -18.54 -26.59 0.73
C GLU A 271 -18.46 -26.52 -0.80
N VAL A 272 -19.37 -25.78 -1.40
CA VAL A 272 -19.36 -25.44 -2.83
C VAL A 272 -19.12 -23.96 -2.96
N GLU A 273 -18.03 -23.60 -3.64
CA GLU A 273 -17.76 -22.22 -4.01
C GLU A 273 -18.20 -21.98 -5.45
N ILE A 274 -19.00 -20.94 -5.68
CA ILE A 274 -19.45 -20.52 -7.00
C ILE A 274 -18.94 -19.10 -7.26
N ASN A 275 -18.05 -18.97 -8.21
CA ASN A 275 -17.56 -17.68 -8.65
C ASN A 275 -18.42 -17.17 -9.82
N TYR A 276 -19.12 -16.06 -9.62
CA TYR A 276 -20.06 -15.50 -10.60
C TYR A 276 -19.86 -14.00 -10.78
N LYS A 277 -20.23 -13.49 -11.95
CA LYS A 277 -20.20 -12.06 -12.23
C LYS A 277 -21.46 -11.40 -11.68
N PHE A 278 -21.28 -10.43 -10.80
CA PHE A 278 -22.37 -9.74 -10.12
C PHE A 278 -23.39 -9.08 -11.07
N ASN A 279 -22.96 -8.60 -12.25
CA ASN A 279 -23.83 -7.95 -13.22
C ASN A 279 -24.59 -8.94 -14.10
N ASP A 280 -24.16 -10.22 -14.17
CA ASP A 280 -24.73 -11.19 -15.10
C ASP A 280 -25.95 -11.93 -14.51
N ILE A 281 -26.04 -12.05 -13.19
CA ILE A 281 -27.10 -12.78 -12.50
C ILE A 281 -27.50 -12.12 -11.20
N SER A 282 -28.82 -12.00 -10.97
CA SER A 282 -29.34 -11.43 -9.72
C SER A 282 -29.33 -12.46 -8.57
N MET A 283 -29.21 -11.97 -7.32
CA MET A 283 -29.28 -12.83 -6.14
C MET A 283 -30.62 -13.60 -6.07
N LYS A 284 -31.72 -12.99 -6.53
CA LYS A 284 -33.02 -13.67 -6.64
C LYS A 284 -32.94 -14.89 -7.55
N SER A 285 -32.37 -14.73 -8.74
CA SER A 285 -32.19 -15.83 -9.69
C SER A 285 -31.28 -16.93 -9.15
N ILE A 286 -30.25 -16.55 -8.42
CA ILE A 286 -29.34 -17.50 -7.76
C ILE A 286 -30.11 -18.36 -6.74
N ILE A 287 -30.90 -17.73 -5.86
CA ILE A 287 -31.71 -18.42 -4.86
C ILE A 287 -32.74 -19.35 -5.56
N GLU A 288 -33.37 -18.90 -6.64
CA GLU A 288 -34.29 -19.73 -7.41
C GLU A 288 -33.62 -20.97 -8.05
N ILE A 289 -32.36 -20.83 -8.49
CA ILE A 289 -31.59 -21.96 -9.02
C ILE A 289 -31.23 -22.92 -7.89
N LEU A 290 -30.73 -22.42 -6.76
CA LEU A 290 -30.37 -23.22 -5.59
C LEU A 290 -31.57 -23.98 -5.05
N TYR A 291 -32.76 -23.36 -4.97
CA TYR A 291 -33.99 -24.00 -4.54
C TYR A 291 -34.44 -25.18 -5.43
N LYS A 292 -34.02 -25.21 -6.70
CA LYS A 292 -34.31 -26.31 -7.65
C LYS A 292 -33.28 -27.45 -7.59
N THR A 293 -32.25 -27.34 -6.79
CA THR A 293 -31.30 -28.42 -6.54
C THR A 293 -31.75 -29.30 -5.40
N ASP A 294 -31.29 -30.54 -5.41
CA ASP A 294 -31.55 -31.51 -4.33
C ASP A 294 -30.47 -31.43 -3.23
N LEU A 295 -29.72 -30.29 -3.14
CA LEU A 295 -28.66 -30.06 -2.17
C LEU A 295 -29.23 -29.73 -0.80
N ASP A 296 -28.77 -30.44 0.25
CA ASP A 296 -29.04 -30.11 1.64
C ASP A 296 -28.12 -28.95 2.09
N ILE A 297 -28.62 -27.72 1.90
CA ILE A 297 -27.86 -26.49 2.17
C ILE A 297 -27.97 -26.16 3.65
N ILE A 298 -26.84 -26.20 4.37
CA ILE A 298 -26.73 -25.84 5.79
C ILE A 298 -26.57 -24.34 5.95
N ASP A 299 -25.73 -23.71 5.12
CA ASP A 299 -25.41 -22.29 5.20
C ASP A 299 -25.08 -21.73 3.80
N LEU A 300 -25.37 -20.44 3.63
CA LEU A 300 -25.10 -19.70 2.41
C LEU A 300 -24.51 -18.36 2.78
N SER A 301 -23.29 -18.13 2.34
CA SER A 301 -22.60 -16.86 2.51
C SER A 301 -22.08 -16.31 1.19
N THR A 302 -21.95 -15.00 1.12
CA THR A 302 -21.37 -14.33 -0.04
C THR A 302 -20.07 -13.62 0.38
N LYS A 303 -19.00 -13.84 -0.37
CA LYS A 303 -17.75 -13.12 -0.22
C LYS A 303 -17.56 -12.19 -1.41
N GLU A 304 -17.29 -10.93 -1.17
CA GLU A 304 -16.82 -10.01 -2.19
C GLU A 304 -15.37 -10.35 -2.55
N VAL A 305 -15.00 -10.10 -3.80
CA VAL A 305 -13.62 -10.29 -4.23
C VAL A 305 -12.72 -9.34 -3.45
N SER A 306 -11.76 -9.89 -2.77
CA SER A 306 -10.74 -9.13 -2.04
C SER A 306 -9.63 -8.67 -2.97
N LEU A 307 -8.86 -7.69 -2.54
CA LEU A 307 -7.64 -7.30 -3.23
C LEU A 307 -6.65 -8.48 -3.38
N GLU A 308 -6.71 -9.45 -2.47
CA GLU A 308 -5.91 -10.68 -2.53
C GLU A 308 -6.28 -11.55 -3.73
N ASP A 309 -7.58 -11.74 -3.98
CA ASP A 309 -8.05 -12.52 -5.13
C ASP A 309 -7.63 -11.86 -6.45
N VAL A 310 -7.69 -10.53 -6.53
CA VAL A 310 -7.23 -9.74 -7.68
C VAL A 310 -5.72 -9.87 -7.88
N PHE A 311 -4.96 -9.72 -6.80
CA PHE A 311 -3.50 -9.79 -6.82
C PHE A 311 -2.99 -11.16 -7.29
N ILE A 312 -3.55 -12.25 -6.75
CA ILE A 312 -3.19 -13.62 -7.15
C ILE A 312 -3.48 -13.81 -8.63
N ASN A 313 -4.65 -13.36 -9.11
CA ASN A 313 -5.03 -13.52 -10.51
C ASN A 313 -4.08 -12.79 -11.46
N LEU A 314 -3.74 -11.53 -11.16
CA LEU A 314 -2.84 -10.73 -11.98
C LEU A 314 -1.40 -11.24 -11.97
N THR A 315 -0.91 -11.72 -10.82
CA THR A 315 0.48 -12.18 -10.70
C THR A 315 0.70 -13.59 -11.23
N SER A 316 -0.32 -14.46 -11.23
CA SER A 316 -0.24 -15.82 -11.75
C SER A 316 -0.29 -15.88 -13.27
N ASN A 317 -0.87 -14.88 -13.95
CA ASN A 317 -1.02 -14.82 -15.40
C ASN A 317 0.15 -14.09 -16.09
N HIS A 318 1.12 -13.58 -15.33
CA HIS A 318 2.33 -12.88 -15.78
C HIS A 318 3.59 -13.44 -15.11
#